data_ae75f862af47a442334f9dce771f8266
#
_entry.id   ae75f862af47a442334f9dce771f8266
#
_cell.length_a   1.000
_cell.length_b   1.000
_cell.length_c   1.000
_cell.angle_alpha   90.00
_cell.angle_beta   90.00
_cell.angle_gamma   90.00
#
_symmetry.space_group_name_H-M   'P 1'
#
loop_
_entity.id
_entity.type
_entity.pdbx_description
1 polymer ?
#
loop_
_entity_poly.entity_id
_entity_poly.type
_entity_poly.pdbx_seq_one_letter_code
_entity_poly.pdbx_strand_id
1 'polypeptide(L)'
;MDKKEIKEQYLKKISLVNKYNKYYYDNSKPLVNDKVYDELKNNILLLERKYNFLKSKQSPSDTVGYKPSKSFKKALHRAPMLSLANAFSEEDLLNFEKRIINFISEKSNFKISYSAEPKIDGISASLTYKNGDLIKGLSRGDGKEGEDITANILTIKDIPKKILKKNFPEEIDIRGEVFIQNSDFQVLKEKFANPRNAASGSLRQKNPDDTSKIPLKFIAYTFGYEQGLKVENQSKYLEKLNEWGFKTNPLNKLITGVKNLLINYTEIEKKRSEIDFDIDGIVYKIDDFKLQKRLGNVANAPRWAIAHKFSSNKGISVIKNIEIQIGRTGALTPVAKIKPINIGGVLVSNATLHNEDEIDRKDIRIGDTVTVERAGDVIPHILSVDLKKRSKDIKKFIFPKNCPSCGSKTIKEFNIITKKKDAVRRCTSEGYECEKITIEKLKHFVSKEALNIDGFGKKIVENFYELKFIKLPQDIFRLDFKKIEKLEGWGRLSVENLRYAINKKKKYFYRKIDLFTRYQAYWFRKRKTDFKIF
;
A
#
# COMPACT_ATOMS: atom_id res chain seq x y z
N MET A 1 24.97 23.52 6.80
CA MET A 1 25.05 22.06 7.03
C MET A 1 26.28 21.53 6.33
N ASP A 2 27.08 20.76 7.04
CA ASP A 2 28.25 20.12 6.48
C ASP A 2 27.85 19.05 5.43
N LYS A 3 28.71 18.86 4.42
CA LYS A 3 28.51 17.88 3.34
C LYS A 3 28.24 16.46 3.87
N LYS A 4 28.82 16.12 5.02
CA LYS A 4 28.61 14.85 5.73
C LYS A 4 27.21 14.74 6.32
N GLU A 5 26.71 15.79 6.95
CA GLU A 5 25.34 15.81 7.51
C GLU A 5 24.27 15.70 6.42
N ILE A 6 24.47 16.39 5.29
CA ILE A 6 23.56 16.33 4.14
C ILE A 6 23.50 14.90 3.59
N LYS A 7 24.66 14.23 3.46
CA LYS A 7 24.73 12.85 2.99
C LYS A 7 24.07 11.87 3.97
N GLU A 8 24.25 12.05 5.27
CA GLU A 8 23.58 11.21 6.28
C GLU A 8 22.05 11.36 6.25
N GLN A 9 21.54 12.58 6.15
CA GLN A 9 20.10 12.83 6.03
C GLN A 9 19.51 12.23 4.76
N TYR A 10 20.23 12.33 3.65
CA TYR A 10 19.84 11.73 2.38
C TYR A 10 19.78 10.20 2.47
N LEU A 11 20.80 9.55 3.02
CA LEU A 11 20.83 8.09 3.20
C LEU A 11 19.73 7.58 4.14
N LYS A 12 19.41 8.34 5.21
CA LYS A 12 18.27 8.03 6.09
C LYS A 12 16.94 8.07 5.32
N LYS A 13 16.75 9.06 4.45
CA LYS A 13 15.54 9.16 3.61
C LYS A 13 15.44 8.01 2.61
N ILE A 14 16.54 7.62 1.97
CA ILE A 14 16.59 6.45 1.06
C ILE A 14 16.25 5.16 1.82
N SER A 15 16.85 4.93 2.98
CA SER A 15 16.55 3.76 3.81
C SER A 15 15.05 3.69 4.17
N LEU A 16 14.44 4.85 4.46
CA LEU A 16 13.03 4.93 4.79
C LEU A 16 12.13 4.62 3.58
N VAL A 17 12.45 5.15 2.39
CA VAL A 17 11.73 4.80 1.15
C VAL A 17 11.85 3.32 0.83
N ASN A 18 13.03 2.72 0.97
CA ASN A 18 13.24 1.30 0.74
C ASN A 18 12.44 0.44 1.73
N LYS A 19 12.35 0.87 2.99
CA LYS A 19 11.49 0.24 4.00
C LYS A 19 10.01 0.32 3.59
N TYR A 20 9.52 1.49 3.17
CA TYR A 20 8.15 1.67 2.73
C TYR A 20 7.84 0.84 1.49
N ASN A 21 8.74 0.79 0.50
CA ASN A 21 8.62 -0.06 -0.68
C ASN A 21 8.48 -1.54 -0.30
N LYS A 22 9.31 -2.04 0.60
CA LYS A 22 9.22 -3.44 1.06
C LYS A 22 7.86 -3.75 1.68
N TYR A 23 7.36 -2.90 2.56
CA TYR A 23 6.06 -3.13 3.20
C TYR A 23 4.90 -2.99 2.22
N TYR A 24 5.00 -2.08 1.26
CA TYR A 24 3.97 -1.86 0.24
C TYR A 24 3.91 -3.01 -0.76
N TYR A 25 5.06 -3.39 -1.34
CA TYR A 25 5.12 -4.36 -2.44
C TYR A 25 5.25 -5.83 -1.99
N ASP A 26 6.01 -6.13 -0.93
CA ASP A 26 6.20 -7.52 -0.47
C ASP A 26 5.11 -7.96 0.51
N ASN A 27 4.73 -7.07 1.41
CA ASN A 27 3.84 -7.43 2.50
C ASN A 27 2.39 -7.02 2.24
N SER A 28 2.11 -6.26 1.16
CA SER A 28 0.79 -5.67 0.86
C SER A 28 0.20 -4.92 2.07
N LYS A 29 1.08 -4.32 2.92
CA LYS A 29 0.75 -3.58 4.14
C LYS A 29 1.52 -2.26 4.16
N PRO A 30 1.03 -1.20 3.50
CA PRO A 30 1.69 0.09 3.51
C PRO A 30 1.84 0.64 4.94
N LEU A 31 3.05 1.12 5.28
CA LEU A 31 3.32 1.76 6.58
C LEU A 31 2.92 3.23 6.62
N VAL A 32 2.83 3.84 5.46
CA VAL A 32 2.47 5.25 5.25
C VAL A 32 1.52 5.36 4.08
N ASN A 33 0.78 6.46 4.02
CA ASN A 33 -0.06 6.77 2.88
C ASN A 33 0.79 7.24 1.68
N ASP A 34 0.20 7.20 0.48
CA ASP A 34 0.85 7.56 -0.77
C ASP A 34 1.38 9.01 -0.74
N LYS A 35 0.66 9.94 -0.08
CA LYS A 35 1.08 11.33 0.02
C LYS A 35 2.40 11.47 0.80
N VAL A 36 2.51 10.84 1.97
CA VAL A 36 3.74 10.85 2.79
C VAL A 36 4.90 10.16 2.05
N TYR A 37 4.59 9.09 1.33
CA TYR A 37 5.57 8.42 0.48
C TYR A 37 6.04 9.32 -0.67
N ASP A 38 5.11 9.96 -1.37
CA ASP A 38 5.40 10.86 -2.50
C ASP A 38 6.15 12.12 -2.03
N GLU A 39 5.77 12.71 -0.88
CA GLU A 39 6.49 13.83 -0.27
C GLU A 39 7.93 13.43 0.09
N LEU A 40 8.15 12.25 0.67
CA LEU A 40 9.49 11.76 0.98
C LEU A 40 10.31 11.55 -0.28
N LYS A 41 9.72 10.99 -1.33
CA LYS A 41 10.35 10.79 -2.64
C LYS A 41 10.70 12.13 -3.30
N ASN A 42 9.79 13.09 -3.29
CA ASN A 42 10.03 14.45 -3.80
C ASN A 42 11.15 15.16 -3.04
N ASN A 43 11.20 15.03 -1.72
CA ASN A 43 12.28 15.57 -0.90
C ASN A 43 13.66 14.99 -1.27
N ILE A 44 13.74 13.71 -1.60
CA ILE A 44 14.96 13.06 -2.07
C ILE A 44 15.37 13.64 -3.43
N LEU A 45 14.42 13.75 -4.38
CA LEU A 45 14.67 14.32 -5.71
C LEU A 45 15.15 15.78 -5.64
N LEU A 46 14.58 16.59 -4.75
CA LEU A 46 15.02 17.98 -4.51
C LEU A 46 16.45 18.04 -3.96
N LEU A 47 16.80 17.14 -3.03
CA LEU A 47 18.17 17.04 -2.51
C LEU A 47 19.18 16.64 -3.60
N GLU A 48 18.82 15.69 -4.46
CA GLU A 48 19.66 15.26 -5.59
C GLU A 48 19.86 16.35 -6.64
N ARG A 49 18.82 17.16 -6.90
CA ARG A 49 18.91 18.32 -7.80
C ARG A 49 19.79 19.43 -7.21
N LYS A 50 19.69 19.64 -5.89
CA LYS A 50 20.46 20.68 -5.20
C LYS A 50 21.92 20.28 -4.98
N TYR A 51 22.20 18.97 -4.78
CA TYR A 51 23.50 18.44 -4.43
C TYR A 51 23.89 17.26 -5.31
N ASN A 52 24.54 17.52 -6.44
CA ASN A 52 24.93 16.50 -7.44
C ASN A 52 25.76 15.33 -6.88
N PHE A 53 26.49 15.53 -5.76
CA PHE A 53 27.29 14.49 -5.12
C PHE A 53 26.46 13.44 -4.38
N LEU A 54 25.14 13.63 -4.23
CA LEU A 54 24.25 12.69 -3.55
C LEU A 54 23.73 11.57 -4.46
N LYS A 55 23.80 11.74 -5.80
CA LYS A 55 23.32 10.74 -6.75
C LYS A 55 23.97 9.38 -6.47
N SER A 56 23.16 8.38 -6.19
CA SER A 56 23.61 7.01 -5.95
C SER A 56 22.74 6.00 -6.73
N LYS A 57 23.31 4.84 -7.07
CA LYS A 57 22.57 3.73 -7.71
C LYS A 57 21.41 3.17 -6.86
N GLN A 58 21.32 3.58 -5.60
CA GLN A 58 20.24 3.19 -4.67
C GLN A 58 19.15 4.24 -4.57
N SER A 59 19.25 5.32 -5.35
CA SER A 59 18.24 6.37 -5.35
C SER A 59 16.90 5.88 -5.88
N PRO A 60 15.78 6.23 -5.24
CA PRO A 60 14.44 6.00 -5.79
C PRO A 60 14.18 6.82 -7.07
N SER A 61 15.07 7.74 -7.46
CA SER A 61 15.04 8.41 -8.78
C SER A 61 15.41 7.46 -9.91
N ASP A 62 16.22 6.43 -9.65
CA ASP A 62 16.71 5.47 -10.64
C ASP A 62 15.94 4.14 -10.64
N THR A 63 15.02 3.95 -9.69
CA THR A 63 14.23 2.71 -9.56
C THR A 63 12.74 2.98 -9.56
N VAL A 64 11.99 2.15 -10.28
CA VAL A 64 10.51 2.14 -10.28
C VAL A 64 10.05 0.87 -9.55
N GLY A 65 9.12 1.01 -8.61
CA GLY A 65 8.57 -0.15 -7.90
C GLY A 65 9.57 -0.83 -6.96
N TYR A 66 9.45 -2.15 -6.83
CA TYR A 66 10.27 -2.99 -5.96
C TYR A 66 10.79 -4.20 -6.74
N LYS A 67 11.96 -4.75 -6.33
CA LYS A 67 12.54 -5.92 -6.98
C LYS A 67 11.55 -7.08 -6.96
N PRO A 68 11.33 -7.77 -8.11
CA PRO A 68 10.43 -8.90 -8.21
C PRO A 68 10.76 -10.00 -7.20
N SER A 69 9.74 -10.71 -6.71
CA SER A 69 9.92 -11.78 -5.73
C SER A 69 10.71 -12.97 -6.30
N LYS A 70 11.29 -13.80 -5.44
CA LYS A 70 11.99 -15.03 -5.87
C LYS A 70 11.03 -16.17 -6.26
N SER A 71 9.72 -15.98 -6.09
CA SER A 71 8.70 -17.02 -6.24
C SER A 71 8.28 -17.28 -7.69
N PHE A 72 8.46 -16.31 -8.59
CA PHE A 72 8.10 -16.36 -9.99
C PHE A 72 9.33 -16.25 -10.89
N LYS A 73 9.25 -16.82 -12.09
CA LYS A 73 10.22 -16.55 -13.14
C LYS A 73 10.18 -15.05 -13.46
N LYS A 74 11.32 -14.50 -13.83
CA LYS A 74 11.46 -13.08 -14.15
C LYS A 74 11.75 -12.92 -15.61
N ALA A 75 11.25 -11.83 -16.20
CA ALA A 75 11.54 -11.47 -17.55
C ALA A 75 11.68 -9.95 -17.71
N LEU A 76 12.54 -9.53 -18.62
CA LEU A 76 12.74 -8.14 -18.98
C LEU A 76 11.55 -7.60 -19.78
N HIS A 77 11.14 -6.37 -19.48
CA HIS A 77 10.21 -5.62 -20.31
C HIS A 77 10.92 -5.16 -21.58
N ARG A 78 10.29 -5.35 -22.75
CA ARG A 78 10.83 -4.88 -24.04
C ARG A 78 10.89 -3.35 -24.13
N ALA A 79 9.98 -2.67 -23.45
CA ALA A 79 10.03 -1.24 -23.18
C ALA A 79 9.81 -1.02 -21.67
N PRO A 80 10.53 -0.09 -20.99
CA PRO A 80 10.39 0.12 -19.56
C PRO A 80 8.97 0.49 -19.13
N MET A 81 8.49 -0.04 -18.01
CA MET A 81 7.24 0.38 -17.36
C MET A 81 7.53 1.52 -16.39
N LEU A 82 7.41 2.75 -16.88
CA LEU A 82 7.74 3.95 -16.12
C LEU A 82 6.70 4.28 -15.05
N SER A 83 7.08 5.06 -14.05
CA SER A 83 6.18 5.75 -13.15
C SER A 83 5.63 7.02 -13.81
N LEU A 84 4.64 7.66 -13.18
CA LEU A 84 4.16 8.97 -13.59
C LEU A 84 4.64 10.03 -12.59
N ALA A 85 4.89 11.24 -13.07
CA ALA A 85 5.01 12.40 -12.20
C ALA A 85 3.64 12.71 -11.60
N ASN A 86 3.60 13.20 -10.36
CA ASN A 86 2.35 13.55 -9.68
C ASN A 86 2.12 15.06 -9.73
N ALA A 87 0.84 15.45 -9.89
CA ALA A 87 0.32 16.78 -9.64
C ALA A 87 -0.70 16.70 -8.49
N PHE A 88 -0.72 17.71 -7.63
CA PHE A 88 -1.66 17.84 -6.51
C PHE A 88 -2.41 19.17 -6.53
N SER A 89 -2.06 20.05 -7.44
CA SER A 89 -2.60 21.40 -7.56
C SER A 89 -2.73 21.83 -9.02
N GLU A 90 -3.53 22.89 -9.25
CA GLU A 90 -3.61 23.57 -10.53
C GLU A 90 -2.24 24.08 -10.99
N GLU A 91 -1.45 24.65 -10.07
CA GLU A 91 -0.11 25.15 -10.37
C GLU A 91 0.81 24.06 -10.91
N ASP A 92 0.73 22.83 -10.39
CA ASP A 92 1.50 21.68 -10.89
C ASP A 92 1.16 21.38 -12.36
N LEU A 93 -0.12 21.46 -12.73
CA LEU A 93 -0.58 21.23 -14.10
C LEU A 93 -0.16 22.36 -15.05
N LEU A 94 -0.28 23.60 -14.62
CA LEU A 94 0.21 24.76 -15.39
C LEU A 94 1.72 24.68 -15.61
N ASN A 95 2.48 24.29 -14.59
CA ASN A 95 3.92 24.07 -14.69
C ASN A 95 4.25 22.87 -15.59
N PHE A 96 3.42 21.84 -15.62
CA PHE A 96 3.56 20.71 -16.53
C PHE A 96 3.37 21.15 -17.99
N GLU A 97 2.28 21.87 -18.31
CA GLU A 97 2.01 22.37 -19.66
C GLU A 97 3.08 23.35 -20.11
N LYS A 98 3.49 24.29 -19.25
CA LYS A 98 4.59 25.25 -19.53
C LYS A 98 5.90 24.55 -19.87
N ARG A 99 6.26 23.47 -19.15
CA ARG A 99 7.47 22.68 -19.48
C ARG A 99 7.39 22.04 -20.85
N ILE A 100 6.20 21.56 -21.27
CA ILE A 100 5.99 20.97 -22.58
C ILE A 100 6.14 22.06 -23.65
N ILE A 101 5.46 23.18 -23.52
CA ILE A 101 5.52 24.32 -24.47
C ILE A 101 6.96 24.81 -24.63
N ASN A 102 7.68 25.00 -23.53
CA ASN A 102 9.09 25.41 -23.58
C ASN A 102 9.98 24.39 -24.27
N PHE A 103 9.72 23.08 -24.11
CA PHE A 103 10.50 22.03 -24.73
C PHE A 103 10.29 21.97 -26.26
N ILE A 104 9.07 22.20 -26.72
CA ILE A 104 8.76 22.19 -28.16
C ILE A 104 9.09 23.53 -28.84
N SER A 105 9.47 24.56 -28.05
CA SER A 105 9.79 25.91 -28.55
C SER A 105 8.65 26.56 -29.37
N GLU A 106 7.42 26.24 -29.02
CA GLU A 106 6.23 26.79 -29.65
C GLU A 106 5.80 28.12 -29.01
N LYS A 107 5.03 28.93 -29.76
CA LYS A 107 4.47 30.17 -29.26
C LYS A 107 3.43 29.91 -28.16
N SER A 108 3.22 30.87 -27.27
CA SER A 108 2.34 30.78 -26.08
C SER A 108 0.87 30.39 -26.37
N ASN A 109 0.45 30.39 -27.63
CA ASN A 109 -0.93 30.06 -28.04
C ASN A 109 -1.09 28.63 -28.55
N PHE A 110 -0.05 27.76 -28.46
CA PHE A 110 -0.16 26.36 -28.84
C PHE A 110 -1.05 25.62 -27.82
N LYS A 111 -2.16 25.06 -28.30
CA LYS A 111 -3.11 24.31 -27.48
C LYS A 111 -2.79 22.82 -27.53
N ILE A 112 -2.52 22.24 -26.37
CA ILE A 112 -2.22 20.82 -26.24
C ILE A 112 -3.52 20.06 -25.94
N SER A 113 -3.77 18.99 -26.70
CA SER A 113 -4.86 18.05 -26.42
C SER A 113 -4.32 16.88 -25.60
N TYR A 114 -5.07 16.51 -24.58
CA TYR A 114 -4.76 15.46 -23.63
C TYR A 114 -5.82 14.37 -23.63
N SER A 115 -5.41 13.12 -23.63
CA SER A 115 -6.26 12.02 -23.16
C SER A 115 -6.30 12.07 -21.64
N ALA A 116 -7.48 12.34 -21.08
CA ALA A 116 -7.74 12.33 -19.65
C ALA A 116 -8.34 10.99 -19.25
N GLU A 117 -7.61 10.21 -18.48
CA GLU A 117 -7.94 8.83 -18.15
C GLU A 117 -8.01 8.64 -16.64
N PRO A 118 -9.15 8.19 -16.04
CA PRO A 118 -9.20 7.90 -14.61
C PRO A 118 -8.14 6.89 -14.21
N LYS A 119 -7.37 7.23 -13.18
CA LYS A 119 -6.28 6.42 -12.65
C LYS A 119 -6.83 5.35 -11.73
N ILE A 120 -6.96 4.13 -12.27
CA ILE A 120 -7.46 2.98 -11.51
C ILE A 120 -6.46 2.58 -10.45
N ASP A 121 -6.93 2.31 -9.24
CA ASP A 121 -6.12 1.83 -8.14
C ASP A 121 -6.07 0.29 -8.13
N GLY A 122 -5.21 -0.27 -8.96
CA GLY A 122 -5.01 -1.69 -9.19
C GLY A 122 -3.54 -2.07 -9.29
N ILE A 123 -3.26 -3.09 -10.09
CA ILE A 123 -1.92 -3.62 -10.35
C ILE A 123 -1.66 -3.61 -11.85
N SER A 124 -0.63 -2.88 -12.26
CA SER A 124 -0.26 -2.80 -13.67
C SER A 124 0.29 -4.12 -14.19
N ALA A 125 -0.16 -4.51 -15.38
CA ALA A 125 0.33 -5.67 -16.12
C ALA A 125 0.69 -5.29 -17.56
N SER A 126 1.66 -6.00 -18.13
CA SER A 126 2.08 -5.91 -19.54
C SER A 126 1.81 -7.23 -20.23
N LEU A 127 0.99 -7.21 -21.28
CA LEU A 127 0.52 -8.37 -22.03
C LEU A 127 1.18 -8.38 -23.40
N THR A 128 2.02 -9.35 -23.68
CA THR A 128 2.69 -9.48 -24.98
C THR A 128 1.84 -10.33 -25.91
N TYR A 129 1.45 -9.74 -27.02
CA TYR A 129 0.80 -10.44 -28.14
C TYR A 129 1.75 -10.57 -29.32
N LYS A 130 1.71 -11.74 -29.97
CA LYS A 130 2.39 -12.01 -31.21
C LYS A 130 1.42 -12.67 -32.19
N ASN A 131 1.25 -12.10 -33.38
CA ASN A 131 0.29 -12.56 -34.38
C ASN A 131 -1.13 -12.76 -33.83
N GLY A 132 -1.51 -11.94 -32.86
CA GLY A 132 -2.80 -12.00 -32.17
C GLY A 132 -2.90 -12.97 -31.02
N ASP A 133 -1.93 -13.85 -30.78
CA ASP A 133 -1.93 -14.76 -29.64
C ASP A 133 -1.26 -14.13 -28.42
N LEU A 134 -1.88 -14.26 -27.23
CA LEU A 134 -1.30 -13.84 -25.96
C LEU A 134 -0.19 -14.83 -25.57
N ILE A 135 1.06 -14.40 -25.65
CA ILE A 135 2.21 -15.26 -25.38
C ILE A 135 2.85 -15.03 -24.01
N LYS A 136 2.66 -13.85 -23.40
CA LYS A 136 3.27 -13.52 -22.12
C LYS A 136 2.50 -12.45 -21.37
N GLY A 137 2.44 -12.59 -20.03
CA GLY A 137 1.95 -11.58 -19.11
C GLY A 137 2.97 -11.30 -18.01
N LEU A 138 3.38 -10.04 -17.85
CA LEU A 138 4.35 -9.62 -16.83
C LEU A 138 3.74 -8.62 -15.86
N SER A 139 4.08 -8.75 -14.57
CA SER A 139 3.85 -7.68 -13.60
C SER A 139 4.81 -6.51 -13.85
N ARG A 140 4.51 -5.32 -13.32
CA ARG A 140 5.40 -4.16 -13.49
C ARG A 140 6.81 -4.40 -12.93
N GLY A 141 6.92 -5.11 -11.78
CA GLY A 141 8.18 -5.31 -11.09
C GLY A 141 8.86 -3.99 -10.74
N ASP A 142 10.16 -3.87 -11.05
CA ASP A 142 10.95 -2.65 -10.89
C ASP A 142 10.90 -1.72 -12.12
N GLY A 143 10.03 -2.03 -13.07
CA GLY A 143 9.85 -1.30 -14.34
C GLY A 143 10.78 -1.74 -15.45
N LYS A 144 11.87 -2.45 -15.18
CA LYS A 144 12.77 -3.05 -16.16
C LYS A 144 12.56 -4.56 -16.24
N GLU A 145 12.35 -5.21 -15.09
CA GLU A 145 12.11 -6.63 -14.96
C GLU A 145 10.81 -6.87 -14.19
N GLY A 146 9.93 -7.73 -14.72
CA GLY A 146 8.66 -8.13 -14.11
C GLY A 146 8.63 -9.61 -13.76
N GLU A 147 7.67 -10.02 -12.94
CA GLU A 147 7.35 -11.42 -12.66
C GLU A 147 6.51 -11.98 -13.82
N ASP A 148 6.84 -13.17 -14.28
CA ASP A 148 6.03 -13.90 -15.26
C ASP A 148 4.77 -14.43 -14.58
N ILE A 149 3.66 -13.78 -14.88
CA ILE A 149 2.32 -14.08 -14.35
C ILE A 149 1.39 -14.57 -15.46
N THR A 150 1.92 -15.08 -16.55
CA THR A 150 1.17 -15.48 -17.76
C THR A 150 0.03 -16.42 -17.40
N ALA A 151 0.29 -17.47 -16.63
CA ALA A 151 -0.72 -18.46 -16.27
C ALA A 151 -1.89 -17.83 -15.46
N ASN A 152 -1.59 -16.86 -14.59
CA ASN A 152 -2.61 -16.15 -13.81
C ASN A 152 -3.40 -15.16 -14.70
N ILE A 153 -2.73 -14.46 -15.59
CA ILE A 153 -3.36 -13.55 -16.58
C ILE A 153 -4.35 -14.29 -17.46
N LEU A 154 -4.02 -15.51 -17.92
CA LEU A 154 -4.89 -16.33 -18.75
C LEU A 154 -6.21 -16.72 -18.06
N THR A 155 -6.35 -16.58 -16.75
CA THR A 155 -7.59 -16.81 -16.00
C THR A 155 -8.54 -15.61 -16.03
N ILE A 156 -8.06 -14.41 -16.38
CA ILE A 156 -8.85 -13.18 -16.40
C ILE A 156 -9.72 -13.13 -17.65
N LYS A 157 -11.03 -13.09 -17.46
CA LYS A 157 -11.99 -13.17 -18.58
C LYS A 157 -11.97 -11.93 -19.49
N ASP A 158 -11.64 -10.76 -18.96
CA ASP A 158 -11.60 -9.49 -19.71
C ASP A 158 -10.38 -9.39 -20.64
N ILE A 159 -9.46 -10.36 -20.59
CA ILE A 159 -8.25 -10.37 -21.44
C ILE A 159 -8.44 -11.34 -22.60
N PRO A 160 -8.48 -10.85 -23.86
CA PRO A 160 -8.54 -11.72 -25.03
C PRO A 160 -7.32 -12.63 -25.11
N LYS A 161 -7.53 -13.95 -25.21
CA LYS A 161 -6.44 -14.91 -25.37
C LYS A 161 -5.90 -14.93 -26.80
N LYS A 162 -6.80 -14.63 -27.76
CA LYS A 162 -6.52 -14.56 -29.20
C LYS A 162 -7.30 -13.43 -29.84
N ILE A 163 -6.65 -12.67 -30.71
CA ILE A 163 -7.23 -11.53 -31.45
C ILE A 163 -7.07 -11.81 -32.96
N LEU A 164 -8.19 -11.97 -33.64
CA LEU A 164 -8.25 -12.32 -35.06
C LEU A 164 -8.57 -11.12 -35.98
N LYS A 165 -8.22 -9.91 -35.56
CA LYS A 165 -8.49 -8.68 -36.32
C LYS A 165 -7.37 -8.40 -37.35
N LYS A 166 -7.72 -8.15 -38.61
CA LYS A 166 -6.75 -7.88 -39.69
C LYS A 166 -5.80 -6.72 -39.43
N ASN A 167 -6.24 -5.73 -38.62
CA ASN A 167 -5.47 -4.52 -38.29
C ASN A 167 -4.76 -4.63 -36.93
N PHE A 168 -4.62 -5.84 -36.38
CA PHE A 168 -3.86 -6.04 -35.16
C PHE A 168 -2.36 -6.04 -35.48
N PRO A 169 -1.50 -5.39 -34.65
CA PRO A 169 -0.05 -5.38 -34.85
C PRO A 169 0.55 -6.79 -34.85
N GLU A 170 1.65 -6.98 -35.55
CA GLU A 170 2.39 -8.25 -35.55
C GLU A 170 2.87 -8.61 -34.15
N GLU A 171 3.46 -7.62 -33.47
CA GLU A 171 3.82 -7.76 -32.06
C GLU A 171 3.44 -6.48 -31.28
N ILE A 172 2.87 -6.65 -30.09
CA ILE A 172 2.55 -5.53 -29.22
C ILE A 172 2.55 -5.95 -27.75
N ASP A 173 3.05 -5.06 -26.86
CA ASP A 173 2.87 -5.16 -25.43
C ASP A 173 1.71 -4.23 -24.99
N ILE A 174 0.53 -4.79 -24.75
CA ILE A 174 -0.62 -4.04 -24.26
C ILE A 174 -0.51 -3.91 -22.75
N ARG A 175 -0.61 -2.70 -22.24
CA ARG A 175 -0.53 -2.39 -20.81
C ARG A 175 -1.88 -1.98 -20.26
N GLY A 176 -2.19 -2.45 -19.08
CA GLY A 176 -3.42 -2.14 -18.39
C GLY A 176 -3.31 -2.36 -16.90
N GLU A 177 -4.43 -2.13 -16.21
CA GLU A 177 -4.55 -2.33 -14.77
C GLU A 177 -5.44 -3.53 -14.47
N VAL A 178 -4.94 -4.44 -13.65
CA VAL A 178 -5.73 -5.54 -13.06
C VAL A 178 -6.31 -5.02 -11.75
N PHE A 179 -7.61 -5.14 -11.58
CA PHE A 179 -8.34 -4.63 -10.41
C PHE A 179 -9.50 -5.53 -10.02
N ILE A 180 -10.19 -5.21 -8.93
CA ILE A 180 -11.41 -5.86 -8.47
C ILE A 180 -12.48 -4.78 -8.30
N GLN A 181 -13.70 -5.04 -8.76
CA GLN A 181 -14.83 -4.14 -8.54
C GLN A 181 -15.19 -4.07 -7.07
N ASN A 182 -15.67 -2.91 -6.61
CA ASN A 182 -16.07 -2.70 -5.21
C ASN A 182 -17.22 -3.61 -4.79
N SER A 183 -18.15 -3.89 -5.69
CA SER A 183 -19.21 -4.87 -5.51
C SER A 183 -18.66 -6.29 -5.30
N ASP A 184 -17.70 -6.72 -6.11
CA ASP A 184 -17.07 -8.04 -6.00
C ASP A 184 -16.16 -8.15 -4.76
N PHE A 185 -15.56 -7.04 -4.31
CA PHE A 185 -14.70 -7.02 -3.14
C PHE A 185 -15.43 -7.30 -1.82
N GLN A 186 -16.75 -7.10 -1.75
CA GLN A 186 -17.52 -7.29 -0.52
C GLN A 186 -17.30 -8.68 0.11
N VAL A 187 -17.22 -9.73 -0.71
CA VAL A 187 -16.99 -11.12 -0.25
C VAL A 187 -15.52 -11.41 0.11
N LEU A 188 -14.61 -10.50 -0.22
CA LEU A 188 -13.18 -10.64 0.01
C LEU A 188 -12.66 -9.81 1.20
N LYS A 189 -13.50 -8.97 1.81
CA LYS A 189 -13.13 -8.03 2.89
C LYS A 189 -12.51 -8.70 4.12
N GLU A 190 -12.88 -9.92 4.43
CA GLU A 190 -12.29 -10.64 5.56
C GLU A 190 -10.84 -11.08 5.31
N LYS A 191 -10.46 -11.25 4.04
CA LYS A 191 -9.13 -11.75 3.62
C LYS A 191 -8.15 -10.65 3.26
N PHE A 192 -8.67 -9.52 2.74
CA PHE A 192 -7.85 -8.44 2.19
C PHE A 192 -8.29 -7.08 2.74
N ALA A 193 -7.34 -6.17 2.89
CA ALA A 193 -7.59 -4.83 3.44
C ALA A 193 -8.34 -3.91 2.46
N ASN A 194 -8.12 -4.07 1.15
CA ASN A 194 -8.70 -3.25 0.09
C ASN A 194 -8.70 -3.99 -1.26
N PRO A 195 -9.46 -3.50 -2.28
CA PRO A 195 -9.52 -4.09 -3.62
C PRO A 195 -8.15 -4.24 -4.29
N ARG A 196 -7.27 -3.24 -4.18
CA ARG A 196 -5.92 -3.28 -4.75
C ARG A 196 -5.06 -4.39 -4.15
N ASN A 197 -5.08 -4.55 -2.82
CA ASN A 197 -4.34 -5.61 -2.14
C ASN A 197 -4.91 -6.99 -2.49
N ALA A 198 -6.23 -7.10 -2.67
CA ALA A 198 -6.86 -8.31 -3.13
C ALA A 198 -6.43 -8.66 -4.56
N ALA A 199 -6.41 -7.69 -5.48
CA ALA A 199 -5.93 -7.89 -6.85
C ALA A 199 -4.45 -8.31 -6.86
N SER A 200 -3.58 -7.61 -6.10
CA SER A 200 -2.15 -7.91 -6.02
C SER A 200 -1.86 -9.31 -5.47
N GLY A 201 -2.51 -9.67 -4.36
CA GLY A 201 -2.34 -10.98 -3.72
C GLY A 201 -2.88 -12.12 -4.57
N SER A 202 -3.97 -11.89 -5.29
CA SER A 202 -4.61 -12.90 -6.13
C SER A 202 -3.86 -13.11 -7.45
N LEU A 203 -3.32 -12.06 -8.05
CA LEU A 203 -2.54 -12.15 -9.29
C LEU A 203 -1.19 -12.88 -9.10
N ARG A 204 -0.71 -12.97 -7.87
CA ARG A 204 0.55 -13.63 -7.48
C ARG A 204 0.36 -14.98 -6.79
N GLN A 205 -0.75 -15.68 -7.05
CA GLN A 205 -0.95 -17.05 -6.56
C GLN A 205 -0.07 -18.02 -7.35
N LYS A 206 0.53 -18.98 -6.65
CA LYS A 206 1.37 -20.00 -7.30
C LYS A 206 0.55 -20.97 -8.16
N ASN A 207 -0.69 -21.24 -7.74
CA ASN A 207 -1.64 -22.01 -8.51
C ASN A 207 -2.61 -21.06 -9.23
N PRO A 208 -2.66 -21.06 -10.57
CA PRO A 208 -3.60 -20.24 -11.34
C PRO A 208 -5.07 -20.53 -11.04
N ASP A 209 -5.40 -21.76 -10.61
CA ASP A 209 -6.77 -22.12 -10.22
C ASP A 209 -7.26 -21.28 -9.02
N ASP A 210 -6.37 -20.89 -8.12
CA ASP A 210 -6.73 -20.02 -7.01
C ASP A 210 -6.94 -18.57 -7.47
N THR A 211 -6.22 -18.14 -8.51
CA THR A 211 -6.47 -16.85 -9.18
C THR A 211 -7.81 -16.84 -9.89
N SER A 212 -8.19 -17.94 -10.58
CA SER A 212 -9.44 -18.04 -11.35
C SER A 212 -10.71 -17.89 -10.49
N LYS A 213 -10.63 -18.19 -9.19
CA LYS A 213 -11.74 -18.04 -8.22
C LYS A 213 -11.99 -16.59 -7.81
N ILE A 214 -11.06 -15.68 -8.15
CA ILE A 214 -11.16 -14.27 -7.79
C ILE A 214 -11.64 -13.47 -9.01
N PRO A 215 -12.66 -12.60 -8.86
CA PRO A 215 -13.24 -11.85 -9.98
C PRO A 215 -12.35 -10.69 -10.44
N LEU A 216 -11.13 -11.02 -10.88
CA LEU A 216 -10.20 -10.04 -11.44
C LEU A 216 -10.74 -9.46 -12.75
N LYS A 217 -10.60 -8.15 -12.91
CA LYS A 217 -10.95 -7.38 -14.11
C LYS A 217 -9.68 -6.76 -14.69
N PHE A 218 -9.75 -6.38 -15.96
CA PHE A 218 -8.65 -5.72 -16.65
C PHE A 218 -9.15 -4.55 -17.50
N ILE A 219 -8.51 -3.40 -17.38
CA ILE A 219 -8.71 -2.23 -18.25
C ILE A 219 -7.38 -1.89 -18.90
N ALA A 220 -7.36 -1.89 -20.24
CA ALA A 220 -6.20 -1.49 -21.04
C ALA A 220 -6.13 0.03 -21.17
N TYR A 221 -4.90 0.60 -21.14
CA TYR A 221 -4.72 2.06 -21.19
C TYR A 221 -3.53 2.53 -22.03
N THR A 222 -2.58 1.69 -22.41
CA THR A 222 -1.44 2.08 -23.26
C THR A 222 -0.72 0.84 -23.80
N PHE A 223 0.34 1.07 -24.56
CA PHE A 223 1.23 0.01 -25.02
C PHE A 223 2.68 0.25 -24.53
N GLY A 224 3.48 -0.79 -24.62
CA GLY A 224 4.92 -0.74 -24.40
C GLY A 224 5.70 -0.80 -25.72
N TYR A 225 6.22 -1.99 -26.04
CA TYR A 225 6.80 -2.27 -27.36
C TYR A 225 5.67 -2.50 -28.38
N GLU A 226 5.89 -2.07 -29.62
CA GLU A 226 4.98 -2.35 -30.74
C GLU A 226 5.75 -2.53 -32.05
N GLN A 227 5.18 -3.37 -32.94
CA GLN A 227 5.63 -3.55 -34.32
C GLN A 227 4.40 -3.61 -35.22
N GLY A 228 4.25 -2.59 -36.05
CA GLY A 228 3.14 -2.52 -36.99
C GLY A 228 1.88 -1.83 -36.48
N LEU A 229 1.94 -1.11 -35.39
CA LEU A 229 0.83 -0.29 -34.88
C LEU A 229 0.60 0.91 -35.82
N LYS A 230 -0.61 1.00 -36.39
CA LYS A 230 -1.02 2.08 -37.30
C LYS A 230 -2.00 3.02 -36.63
N VAL A 231 -1.54 3.70 -35.57
CA VAL A 231 -2.32 4.68 -34.80
C VAL A 231 -1.43 5.87 -34.47
N GLU A 232 -1.97 7.09 -34.58
CA GLU A 232 -1.18 8.31 -34.42
C GLU A 232 -1.37 8.99 -33.07
N ASN A 233 -2.44 8.64 -32.33
CA ASN A 233 -2.75 9.30 -31.07
C ASN A 233 -3.37 8.34 -30.03
N GLN A 234 -3.34 8.76 -28.78
CA GLN A 234 -3.79 8.00 -27.61
C GLN A 234 -5.31 7.73 -27.66
N SER A 235 -6.11 8.72 -28.05
CA SER A 235 -7.57 8.56 -28.11
C SER A 235 -7.99 7.49 -29.14
N LYS A 236 -7.43 7.52 -30.34
CA LYS A 236 -7.67 6.47 -31.35
C LYS A 236 -7.11 5.09 -30.91
N TYR A 237 -6.01 5.09 -30.16
CA TYR A 237 -5.49 3.83 -29.61
C TYR A 237 -6.49 3.20 -28.61
N LEU A 238 -7.11 3.99 -27.74
CA LEU A 238 -8.15 3.50 -26.84
C LEU A 238 -9.38 2.95 -27.59
N GLU A 239 -9.76 3.57 -28.71
CA GLU A 239 -10.81 3.05 -29.60
C GLU A 239 -10.38 1.68 -30.19
N LYS A 240 -9.12 1.57 -30.67
CA LYS A 240 -8.59 0.31 -31.20
C LYS A 240 -8.54 -0.80 -30.16
N LEU A 241 -8.20 -0.50 -28.92
CA LEU A 241 -8.25 -1.46 -27.83
C LEU A 241 -9.66 -2.06 -27.68
N ASN A 242 -10.70 -1.24 -27.73
CA ASN A 242 -12.09 -1.72 -27.69
C ASN A 242 -12.43 -2.58 -28.92
N GLU A 243 -12.00 -2.19 -30.14
CA GLU A 243 -12.18 -2.99 -31.35
C GLU A 243 -11.48 -4.35 -31.25
N TRP A 244 -10.35 -4.44 -30.56
CA TRP A 244 -9.60 -5.67 -30.33
C TRP A 244 -10.16 -6.53 -29.19
N GLY A 245 -11.21 -6.04 -28.50
CA GLY A 245 -11.92 -6.77 -27.45
C GLY A 245 -11.40 -6.49 -26.03
N PHE A 246 -10.53 -5.50 -25.85
CA PHE A 246 -10.19 -5.02 -24.51
C PHE A 246 -11.22 -4.02 -24.01
N LYS A 247 -11.38 -3.97 -22.70
CA LYS A 247 -12.11 -2.87 -22.06
C LYS A 247 -11.18 -1.69 -21.81
N THR A 248 -11.65 -0.49 -22.12
CA THR A 248 -11.05 0.77 -21.72
C THR A 248 -11.95 1.48 -20.70
N ASN A 249 -11.45 2.47 -20.00
CA ASN A 249 -12.26 3.19 -19.04
C ASN A 249 -13.33 4.03 -19.76
N PRO A 250 -14.62 3.86 -19.47
CA PRO A 250 -15.69 4.61 -20.14
C PRO A 250 -15.68 6.11 -19.84
N LEU A 251 -14.96 6.54 -18.82
CA LEU A 251 -14.82 7.95 -18.44
C LEU A 251 -13.62 8.64 -19.09
N ASN A 252 -12.91 7.96 -20.00
CA ASN A 252 -11.84 8.58 -20.79
C ASN A 252 -12.40 9.71 -21.65
N LYS A 253 -11.70 10.86 -21.64
CA LYS A 253 -12.08 12.03 -22.45
C LYS A 253 -10.87 12.66 -23.13
N LEU A 254 -11.06 13.12 -24.36
CA LEU A 254 -10.11 14.01 -25.05
C LEU A 254 -10.38 15.44 -24.63
N ILE A 255 -9.39 16.13 -24.06
CA ILE A 255 -9.56 17.46 -23.45
C ILE A 255 -8.42 18.36 -23.90
N THR A 256 -8.72 19.62 -24.20
CA THR A 256 -7.74 20.64 -24.60
C THR A 256 -7.62 21.71 -23.52
N GLY A 257 -6.38 21.97 -23.07
CA GLY A 257 -6.01 23.04 -22.14
C GLY A 257 -6.31 22.74 -20.67
N VAL A 258 -5.46 23.24 -19.77
CA VAL A 258 -5.46 22.97 -18.33
C VAL A 258 -6.79 23.31 -17.66
N LYS A 259 -7.43 24.43 -18.04
CA LYS A 259 -8.73 24.84 -17.46
C LYS A 259 -9.79 23.75 -17.59
N ASN A 260 -9.88 23.11 -18.76
CA ASN A 260 -10.85 22.05 -19.01
C ASN A 260 -10.44 20.72 -18.31
N LEU A 261 -9.14 20.49 -18.12
CA LEU A 261 -8.65 19.37 -17.28
C LEU A 261 -9.15 19.50 -15.84
N LEU A 262 -9.13 20.71 -15.26
CA LEU A 262 -9.60 20.97 -13.90
C LEU A 262 -11.12 20.80 -13.76
N ILE A 263 -11.90 21.20 -14.78
CA ILE A 263 -13.34 20.96 -14.81
C ILE A 263 -13.61 19.45 -14.79
N ASN A 264 -12.95 18.70 -15.67
CA ASN A 264 -13.09 17.25 -15.73
C ASN A 264 -12.64 16.57 -14.42
N TYR A 265 -11.57 17.05 -13.79
CA TYR A 265 -11.12 16.58 -12.48
C TYR A 265 -12.23 16.69 -11.44
N THR A 266 -12.86 17.85 -11.34
CA THR A 266 -13.94 18.09 -10.38
C THR A 266 -15.18 17.23 -10.65
N GLU A 267 -15.52 17.00 -11.94
CA GLU A 267 -16.62 16.12 -12.33
C GLU A 267 -16.36 14.67 -11.91
N ILE A 268 -15.16 14.14 -12.20
CA ILE A 268 -14.79 12.75 -11.84
C ILE A 268 -14.67 12.60 -10.32
N GLU A 269 -14.08 13.57 -9.62
CA GLU A 269 -13.96 13.55 -8.16
C GLU A 269 -15.34 13.47 -7.47
N LYS A 270 -16.33 14.20 -7.96
CA LYS A 270 -17.72 14.13 -7.46
C LYS A 270 -18.37 12.77 -7.71
N LYS A 271 -18.12 12.17 -8.87
CA LYS A 271 -18.67 10.87 -9.26
C LYS A 271 -17.91 9.67 -8.72
N ARG A 272 -16.78 9.91 -8.02
CA ARG A 272 -15.87 8.86 -7.55
C ARG A 272 -16.56 7.78 -6.72
N SER A 273 -17.53 8.15 -5.88
CA SER A 273 -18.30 7.22 -5.04
C SER A 273 -19.31 6.36 -5.81
N GLU A 274 -19.65 6.73 -7.04
CA GLU A 274 -20.59 6.02 -7.91
C GLU A 274 -19.89 5.00 -8.81
N ILE A 275 -18.55 5.10 -8.91
CA ILE A 275 -17.73 4.21 -9.74
C ILE A 275 -17.49 2.91 -8.96
N ASP A 276 -17.79 1.77 -9.59
CA ASP A 276 -17.68 0.44 -8.95
C ASP A 276 -16.22 -0.08 -8.91
N PHE A 277 -15.23 0.80 -8.91
CA PHE A 277 -13.80 0.50 -8.68
C PHE A 277 -13.07 1.72 -8.15
N ASP A 278 -11.99 1.48 -7.43
CA ASP A 278 -11.21 2.57 -6.84
C ASP A 278 -10.37 3.30 -7.88
N ILE A 279 -10.39 4.64 -7.80
CA ILE A 279 -9.51 5.54 -8.57
C ILE A 279 -8.82 6.50 -7.61
N ASP A 280 -7.52 6.78 -7.85
CA ASP A 280 -6.71 7.67 -7.00
C ASP A 280 -6.37 9.01 -7.66
N GLY A 281 -6.89 9.25 -8.86
CA GLY A 281 -6.67 10.48 -9.63
C GLY A 281 -7.08 10.36 -11.08
N ILE A 282 -6.53 11.24 -11.92
CA ILE A 282 -6.67 11.23 -13.37
C ILE A 282 -5.28 11.31 -13.98
N VAL A 283 -5.00 10.49 -14.99
CA VAL A 283 -3.78 10.56 -15.79
C VAL A 283 -4.05 11.41 -17.02
N TYR A 284 -3.29 12.46 -17.21
CA TYR A 284 -3.29 13.25 -18.44
C TYR A 284 -2.11 12.84 -19.29
N LYS A 285 -2.37 12.42 -20.51
CA LYS A 285 -1.37 12.06 -21.53
C LYS A 285 -1.55 12.99 -22.72
N ILE A 286 -0.47 13.51 -23.28
CA ILE A 286 -0.55 14.20 -24.56
C ILE A 286 -1.13 13.22 -25.58
N ASP A 287 -2.14 13.66 -26.36
CA ASP A 287 -2.84 12.77 -27.29
C ASP A 287 -1.98 12.33 -28.47
N ASP A 288 -1.15 13.22 -29.01
CA ASP A 288 -0.30 12.98 -30.19
C ASP A 288 0.94 12.12 -29.86
N PHE A 289 1.09 10.94 -30.49
CA PHE A 289 2.21 10.03 -30.27
C PHE A 289 3.55 10.55 -30.83
N LYS A 290 3.54 11.35 -31.89
CA LYS A 290 4.77 11.98 -32.42
C LYS A 290 5.33 12.95 -31.39
N LEU A 291 4.44 13.72 -30.76
CA LEU A 291 4.82 14.66 -29.70
C LEU A 291 5.26 13.92 -28.43
N GLN A 292 4.59 12.83 -28.03
CA GLN A 292 5.03 11.97 -26.93
C GLN A 292 6.46 11.46 -27.16
N LYS A 293 6.73 10.95 -28.38
CA LYS A 293 8.06 10.44 -28.76
C LYS A 293 9.13 11.54 -28.74
N ARG A 294 8.80 12.75 -29.24
CA ARG A 294 9.71 13.91 -29.22
C ARG A 294 10.06 14.35 -27.80
N LEU A 295 9.09 14.39 -26.90
CA LEU A 295 9.27 14.75 -25.49
C LEU A 295 10.08 13.71 -24.72
N GLY A 296 9.89 12.45 -25.01
CA GLY A 296 10.60 11.34 -24.37
C GLY A 296 10.37 11.26 -22.87
N ASN A 297 11.38 10.74 -22.16
CA ASN A 297 11.31 10.45 -20.74
C ASN A 297 12.39 11.21 -19.96
N VAL A 298 12.16 11.44 -18.67
CA VAL A 298 13.15 11.96 -17.71
C VAL A 298 13.23 11.00 -16.53
N ALA A 299 14.40 10.43 -16.30
CA ALA A 299 14.59 9.39 -15.30
C ALA A 299 13.55 8.26 -15.48
N ASN A 300 12.66 8.09 -14.51
CA ASN A 300 11.65 7.02 -14.52
C ASN A 300 10.22 7.50 -14.83
N ALA A 301 10.07 8.67 -15.43
CA ALA A 301 8.77 9.23 -15.78
C ALA A 301 8.74 9.82 -17.18
N PRO A 302 7.64 9.68 -17.95
CA PRO A 302 7.47 10.35 -19.22
C PRO A 302 7.29 11.87 -19.04
N ARG A 303 7.82 12.68 -19.96
CA ARG A 303 7.57 14.13 -19.97
C ARG A 303 6.19 14.49 -20.49
N TRP A 304 5.55 13.56 -21.18
CA TRP A 304 4.27 13.74 -21.88
C TRP A 304 3.05 13.28 -21.09
N ALA A 305 3.24 12.78 -19.85
CA ALA A 305 2.13 12.36 -19.00
C ALA A 305 2.35 12.76 -17.55
N ILE A 306 1.24 13.04 -16.85
CA ILE A 306 1.21 13.38 -15.44
C ILE A 306 -0.01 12.77 -14.77
N ALA A 307 0.12 12.33 -13.52
CA ALA A 307 -0.98 11.85 -12.71
C ALA A 307 -1.44 12.97 -11.76
N HIS A 308 -2.65 13.50 -11.96
CA HIS A 308 -3.31 14.45 -11.06
C HIS A 308 -4.08 13.64 -10.02
N LYS A 309 -3.51 13.53 -8.84
CA LYS A 309 -4.09 12.74 -7.75
C LYS A 309 -5.22 13.50 -7.08
N PHE A 310 -6.28 12.78 -6.69
CA PHE A 310 -7.36 13.37 -5.90
C PHE A 310 -6.83 13.85 -4.55
N SER A 311 -7.42 14.93 -4.06
CA SER A 311 -7.19 15.36 -2.70
C SER A 311 -7.59 14.23 -1.74
N SER A 312 -6.83 14.07 -0.64
CA SER A 312 -7.17 13.09 0.38
C SER A 312 -8.58 13.38 0.91
N ASN A 313 -9.40 12.34 1.01
CA ASN A 313 -10.77 12.46 1.52
C ASN A 313 -10.72 13.00 2.95
N LYS A 314 -11.32 14.17 3.17
CA LYS A 314 -11.41 14.84 4.46
C LYS A 314 -12.85 14.93 4.90
N GLY A 315 -13.07 14.86 6.22
CA GLY A 315 -14.36 15.08 6.81
C GLY A 315 -14.22 15.84 8.12
N ILE A 316 -15.25 16.58 8.52
CA ILE A 316 -15.29 17.30 9.79
C ILE A 316 -16.13 16.47 10.77
N SER A 317 -15.55 16.14 11.93
CA SER A 317 -16.23 15.39 12.98
C SER A 317 -15.89 15.91 14.35
N VAL A 318 -16.50 15.36 15.41
CA VAL A 318 -16.27 15.74 16.80
C VAL A 318 -15.67 14.54 17.55
N ILE A 319 -14.65 14.77 18.35
CA ILE A 319 -14.03 13.76 19.21
C ILE A 319 -14.96 13.48 20.41
N LYS A 320 -15.48 12.27 20.49
CA LYS A 320 -16.31 11.81 21.59
C LYS A 320 -15.49 11.29 22.78
N ASN A 321 -14.38 10.61 22.50
CA ASN A 321 -13.50 10.02 23.49
C ASN A 321 -12.11 9.76 22.89
N ILE A 322 -11.10 9.59 23.73
CA ILE A 322 -9.74 9.17 23.36
C ILE A 322 -9.42 7.89 24.15
N GLU A 323 -9.29 6.79 23.45
CA GLU A 323 -8.90 5.49 24.00
C GLU A 323 -7.42 5.21 23.76
N ILE A 324 -6.77 4.62 24.76
CA ILE A 324 -5.38 4.17 24.63
C ILE A 324 -5.35 2.68 24.32
N GLN A 325 -4.95 2.33 23.12
CA GLN A 325 -4.69 0.95 22.70
C GLN A 325 -3.27 0.55 23.08
N ILE A 326 -3.09 -0.67 23.58
CA ILE A 326 -1.80 -1.20 23.99
C ILE A 326 -1.40 -2.30 23.01
N GLY A 327 -0.28 -2.10 22.33
CA GLY A 327 0.26 -3.06 21.39
C GLY A 327 1.11 -4.15 22.04
N ARG A 328 1.49 -5.17 21.28
CA ARG A 328 2.31 -6.32 21.74
C ARG A 328 3.69 -5.95 22.31
N THR A 329 4.21 -4.78 21.96
CA THR A 329 5.50 -4.25 22.46
C THR A 329 5.32 -3.30 23.64
N GLY A 330 4.10 -3.23 24.21
CA GLY A 330 3.76 -2.29 25.25
C GLY A 330 3.49 -0.85 24.77
N ALA A 331 3.58 -0.58 23.47
CA ALA A 331 3.33 0.74 22.89
C ALA A 331 1.90 1.20 23.15
N LEU A 332 1.75 2.41 23.72
CA LEU A 332 0.48 3.07 23.97
C LEU A 332 0.12 3.94 22.76
N THR A 333 -0.89 3.53 22.01
CA THR A 333 -1.37 4.23 20.82
C THR A 333 -2.71 4.88 21.09
N PRO A 334 -2.81 6.21 21.09
CA PRO A 334 -4.09 6.90 21.28
C PRO A 334 -4.95 6.84 20.02
N VAL A 335 -6.24 6.55 20.19
CA VAL A 335 -7.24 6.49 19.12
C VAL A 335 -8.42 7.36 19.51
N ALA A 336 -8.74 8.35 18.69
CA ALA A 336 -9.93 9.16 18.85
C ALA A 336 -11.17 8.39 18.41
N LYS A 337 -12.15 8.25 19.28
CA LYS A 337 -13.53 7.89 18.95
C LYS A 337 -14.24 9.16 18.50
N ILE A 338 -14.66 9.21 17.27
CA ILE A 338 -15.29 10.38 16.67
C ILE A 338 -16.78 10.14 16.39
N LYS A 339 -17.56 11.20 16.24
CA LYS A 339 -18.90 11.09 15.67
C LYS A 339 -18.78 10.45 14.28
N PRO A 340 -19.50 9.33 14.02
CA PRO A 340 -19.36 8.66 12.71
C PRO A 340 -19.59 9.61 11.53
N ILE A 341 -18.69 9.57 10.58
CA ILE A 341 -18.73 10.40 9.38
C ILE A 341 -18.35 9.59 8.16
N ASN A 342 -19.03 9.81 7.04
CA ASN A 342 -18.67 9.20 5.77
C ASN A 342 -17.48 9.97 5.16
N ILE A 343 -16.36 9.28 4.91
CA ILE A 343 -15.18 9.82 4.26
C ILE A 343 -14.81 8.90 3.10
N GLY A 344 -15.01 9.38 1.87
CA GLY A 344 -14.72 8.61 0.66
C GLY A 344 -15.52 7.29 0.56
N GLY A 345 -16.82 7.33 0.89
CA GLY A 345 -17.72 6.16 0.83
C GLY A 345 -17.63 5.21 2.03
N VAL A 346 -16.72 5.47 3.01
CA VAL A 346 -16.55 4.63 4.20
C VAL A 346 -16.94 5.37 5.46
N LEU A 347 -17.76 4.72 6.31
CA LEU A 347 -18.14 5.25 7.61
C LEU A 347 -16.96 5.14 8.59
N VAL A 348 -16.41 6.29 8.97
CA VAL A 348 -15.27 6.40 9.89
C VAL A 348 -15.77 6.81 11.27
N SER A 349 -15.51 5.97 12.28
CA SER A 349 -15.82 6.21 13.70
C SER A 349 -14.58 6.26 14.59
N ASN A 350 -13.41 5.90 14.06
CA ASN A 350 -12.14 5.89 14.77
C ASN A 350 -11.04 6.54 13.93
N ALA A 351 -10.21 7.37 14.55
CA ALA A 351 -9.05 7.98 13.90
C ALA A 351 -7.82 7.88 14.81
N THR A 352 -6.67 7.53 14.24
CA THR A 352 -5.43 7.49 15.05
C THR A 352 -4.97 8.90 15.42
N LEU A 353 -4.43 9.02 16.61
CA LEU A 353 -3.73 10.20 17.10
C LEU A 353 -2.20 9.99 17.14
N HIS A 354 -1.74 8.88 16.56
CA HIS A 354 -0.34 8.46 16.46
C HIS A 354 0.34 8.24 17.82
N ASN A 355 0.60 9.29 18.60
CA ASN A 355 1.30 9.25 19.87
C ASN A 355 0.97 10.47 20.75
N GLU A 356 1.54 10.53 21.96
CA GLU A 356 1.38 11.64 22.91
C GLU A 356 1.85 12.97 22.31
N ASP A 357 3.00 13.00 21.62
CA ASP A 357 3.59 14.24 21.07
C ASP A 357 2.68 14.88 19.99
N GLU A 358 1.95 14.07 19.22
CA GLU A 358 0.97 14.56 18.24
C GLU A 358 -0.27 15.16 18.91
N ILE A 359 -0.72 14.59 20.01
CA ILE A 359 -1.83 15.15 20.80
C ILE A 359 -1.42 16.51 21.37
N ASP A 360 -0.22 16.60 21.96
CA ASP A 360 0.30 17.84 22.52
C ASP A 360 0.57 18.89 21.44
N ARG A 361 1.18 18.51 20.32
CA ARG A 361 1.49 19.40 19.20
C ARG A 361 0.25 20.04 18.57
N LYS A 362 -0.82 19.25 18.44
CA LYS A 362 -2.10 19.70 17.85
C LYS A 362 -3.07 20.22 18.89
N ASP A 363 -2.74 20.17 20.18
CA ASP A 363 -3.60 20.48 21.33
C ASP A 363 -4.97 19.80 21.21
N ILE A 364 -4.98 18.49 20.98
CA ILE A 364 -6.21 17.72 20.76
C ILE A 364 -6.90 17.44 22.09
N ARG A 365 -8.21 17.71 22.16
CA ARG A 365 -9.03 17.52 23.35
C ARG A 365 -10.33 16.77 23.03
N ILE A 366 -10.89 16.09 24.02
CA ILE A 366 -12.21 15.46 23.91
C ILE A 366 -13.26 16.57 23.77
N GLY A 367 -14.15 16.47 22.78
CA GLY A 367 -15.13 17.49 22.44
C GLY A 367 -14.71 18.41 21.27
N ASP A 368 -13.45 18.36 20.84
CA ASP A 368 -12.99 19.17 19.72
C ASP A 368 -13.67 18.80 18.40
N THR A 369 -13.99 19.83 17.63
CA THR A 369 -14.29 19.69 16.20
C THR A 369 -12.97 19.52 15.45
N VAL A 370 -12.84 18.44 14.68
CA VAL A 370 -11.59 18.06 14.01
C VAL A 370 -11.80 17.76 12.53
N THR A 371 -10.79 18.06 11.75
CA THR A 371 -10.69 17.56 10.38
C THR A 371 -10.04 16.17 10.42
N VAL A 372 -10.78 15.18 9.96
CA VAL A 372 -10.32 13.78 9.82
C VAL A 372 -9.92 13.58 8.37
N GLU A 373 -8.77 13.00 8.13
CA GLU A 373 -8.27 12.67 6.80
C GLU A 373 -8.14 11.16 6.66
N ARG A 374 -8.67 10.63 5.56
CA ARG A 374 -8.44 9.27 5.11
C ARG A 374 -7.68 9.33 3.79
N ALA A 375 -6.37 9.17 3.86
CA ALA A 375 -5.51 9.16 2.67
C ALA A 375 -5.43 7.73 2.13
N GLY A 376 -6.03 7.48 0.98
CA GLY A 376 -6.18 6.13 0.41
C GLY A 376 -6.96 5.20 1.36
N ASP A 377 -6.63 3.91 1.34
CA ASP A 377 -7.22 2.90 2.25
C ASP A 377 -6.50 2.79 3.60
N VAL A 378 -5.74 3.81 3.98
CA VAL A 378 -4.96 3.84 5.22
C VAL A 378 -5.83 4.30 6.39
N ILE A 379 -5.39 3.97 7.61
CA ILE A 379 -6.04 4.29 8.89
C ILE A 379 -6.37 5.79 8.96
N PRO A 380 -7.66 6.17 9.18
CA PRO A 380 -8.04 7.57 9.34
C PRO A 380 -7.25 8.23 10.47
N HIS A 381 -6.82 9.47 10.29
CA HIS A 381 -6.09 10.23 11.30
C HIS A 381 -6.63 11.66 11.43
N ILE A 382 -6.39 12.28 12.57
CA ILE A 382 -6.75 13.66 12.81
C ILE A 382 -5.71 14.56 12.13
N LEU A 383 -6.16 15.37 11.16
CA LEU A 383 -5.32 16.32 10.46
C LEU A 383 -5.11 17.60 11.28
N SER A 384 -6.21 18.21 11.73
CA SER A 384 -6.20 19.48 12.46
C SER A 384 -7.41 19.60 13.38
N VAL A 385 -7.31 20.50 14.35
CA VAL A 385 -8.38 20.91 15.27
C VAL A 385 -8.92 22.27 14.82
N ASP A 386 -10.23 22.45 14.84
CA ASP A 386 -10.89 23.75 14.62
C ASP A 386 -11.02 24.48 15.96
N LEU A 387 -9.99 25.25 16.31
CA LEU A 387 -9.94 25.98 17.57
C LEU A 387 -11.05 27.03 17.70
N LYS A 388 -11.63 27.53 16.59
CA LYS A 388 -12.72 28.50 16.63
C LYS A 388 -14.03 27.89 17.13
N LYS A 389 -14.21 26.57 16.95
CA LYS A 389 -15.39 25.83 17.41
C LYS A 389 -15.21 25.16 18.76
N ARG A 390 -14.05 25.36 19.41
CA ARG A 390 -13.79 24.77 20.73
C ARG A 390 -14.57 25.51 21.81
N SER A 391 -15.33 24.76 22.61
CA SER A 391 -15.96 25.31 23.83
C SER A 391 -14.90 25.65 24.88
N LYS A 392 -15.13 26.72 25.65
CA LYS A 392 -14.20 27.20 26.70
C LYS A 392 -14.00 26.17 27.84
N ASP A 393 -14.97 25.31 28.05
CA ASP A 393 -14.97 24.33 29.18
C ASP A 393 -14.21 23.03 28.83
N ILE A 394 -13.70 22.86 27.62
CA ILE A 394 -12.98 21.66 27.20
C ILE A 394 -11.59 21.60 27.83
N LYS A 395 -11.38 20.61 28.70
CA LYS A 395 -10.11 20.41 29.40
C LYS A 395 -9.05 19.75 28.50
N LYS A 396 -7.78 20.05 28.77
CA LYS A 396 -6.65 19.42 28.07
C LYS A 396 -6.66 17.91 28.35
N PHE A 397 -6.42 17.09 27.30
CA PHE A 397 -6.27 15.66 27.47
C PHE A 397 -4.92 15.36 28.14
N ILE A 398 -4.96 14.58 29.19
CA ILE A 398 -3.75 14.15 29.94
C ILE A 398 -3.44 12.72 29.53
N PHE A 399 -2.31 12.53 28.86
CA PHE A 399 -1.86 11.20 28.46
C PHE A 399 -1.50 10.38 29.72
N PRO A 400 -1.93 9.11 29.84
CA PRO A 400 -1.74 8.32 31.04
C PRO A 400 -0.26 8.02 31.30
N LYS A 401 0.22 8.36 32.51
CA LYS A 401 1.56 8.04 33.01
C LYS A 401 1.69 6.58 33.46
N ASN A 402 0.56 5.95 33.76
CA ASN A 402 0.47 4.53 34.08
C ASN A 402 -0.31 3.78 33.02
N CYS A 403 0.02 2.52 32.83
CA CYS A 403 -0.65 1.65 31.84
C CYS A 403 -2.12 1.44 32.22
N PRO A 404 -3.10 1.76 31.37
CA PRO A 404 -4.51 1.61 31.70
C PRO A 404 -4.97 0.15 31.87
N SER A 405 -4.13 -0.82 31.49
CA SER A 405 -4.44 -2.25 31.65
C SER A 405 -3.88 -2.86 32.94
N CYS A 406 -2.62 -2.56 33.31
CA CYS A 406 -1.95 -3.23 34.42
C CYS A 406 -1.47 -2.26 35.51
N GLY A 407 -1.66 -0.94 35.38
CA GLY A 407 -1.22 0.06 36.35
C GLY A 407 0.28 0.36 36.38
N SER A 408 1.12 -0.44 35.69
CA SER A 408 2.58 -0.23 35.65
C SER A 408 2.94 1.12 35.06
N LYS A 409 4.06 1.71 35.46
CA LYS A 409 4.57 2.97 34.88
C LYS A 409 4.72 2.88 33.38
N THR A 410 4.58 4.00 32.69
CA THR A 410 4.83 4.11 31.26
C THR A 410 5.98 5.06 31.00
N ILE A 411 6.90 4.70 30.10
CA ILE A 411 8.08 5.49 29.79
C ILE A 411 8.20 5.74 28.28
N LYS A 412 8.90 6.82 27.91
CA LYS A 412 9.45 7.02 26.56
C LYS A 412 10.90 6.59 26.61
N GLU A 413 11.23 5.54 25.87
CA GLU A 413 12.59 5.00 25.81
C GLU A 413 13.56 6.02 25.24
N PHE A 414 14.77 6.06 25.77
CA PHE A 414 15.84 6.91 25.25
C PHE A 414 16.69 6.10 24.28
N ASN A 415 16.72 6.53 23.04
CA ASN A 415 17.56 5.90 22.03
C ASN A 415 19.00 6.45 22.13
N ILE A 416 19.92 5.63 22.60
CA ILE A 416 21.32 5.99 22.82
C ILE A 416 22.01 6.41 21.50
N ILE A 417 21.64 5.79 20.38
CA ILE A 417 22.24 6.06 19.07
C ILE A 417 21.80 7.43 18.54
N THR A 418 20.50 7.74 18.64
CA THR A 418 19.95 9.01 18.13
C THR A 418 19.96 10.13 19.14
N LYS A 419 20.32 9.84 20.42
CA LYS A 419 20.27 10.75 21.57
C LYS A 419 18.91 11.45 21.74
N LYS A 420 17.81 10.80 21.34
CA LYS A 420 16.44 11.32 21.45
C LYS A 420 15.54 10.35 22.20
N LYS A 421 14.55 10.88 22.89
CA LYS A 421 13.45 10.07 23.44
C LYS A 421 12.56 9.57 22.32
N ASP A 422 12.06 8.33 22.43
CA ASP A 422 11.07 7.79 21.51
C ASP A 422 9.78 8.61 21.60
N ALA A 423 9.13 8.84 20.48
CA ALA A 423 7.81 9.49 20.43
C ALA A 423 6.72 8.61 21.05
N VAL A 424 6.96 7.30 21.13
CA VAL A 424 6.00 6.31 21.61
C VAL A 424 6.26 5.98 23.08
N ARG A 425 5.24 6.19 23.92
CA ARG A 425 5.24 5.77 25.32
C ARG A 425 4.93 4.29 25.42
N ARG A 426 5.65 3.56 26.29
CA ARG A 426 5.51 2.11 26.47
C ARG A 426 5.23 1.75 27.92
N CYS A 427 4.42 0.72 28.12
CA CYS A 427 4.26 0.07 29.42
C CYS A 427 5.57 -0.65 29.82
N THR A 428 6.00 -0.47 31.07
CA THR A 428 7.23 -1.09 31.60
C THR A 428 7.02 -2.49 32.16
N SER A 429 5.79 -3.03 32.09
CA SER A 429 5.51 -4.39 32.53
C SER A 429 6.29 -5.41 31.72
N GLU A 430 6.93 -6.34 32.39
CA GLU A 430 7.77 -7.36 31.78
C GLU A 430 6.98 -8.61 31.37
N GLY A 431 7.55 -9.36 30.42
CA GLY A 431 7.06 -10.68 30.03
C GLY A 431 5.60 -10.71 29.58
N TYR A 432 4.76 -11.36 30.36
CA TYR A 432 3.32 -11.61 30.15
C TYR A 432 2.45 -11.10 31.31
N GLU A 433 2.93 -10.14 32.09
CA GLU A 433 2.23 -9.61 33.27
C GLU A 433 1.09 -8.66 32.89
N CYS A 434 1.30 -7.82 31.86
CA CYS A 434 0.25 -6.96 31.36
C CYS A 434 -0.71 -7.73 30.45
N GLU A 435 -1.97 -7.81 30.85
CA GLU A 435 -3.03 -8.54 30.14
C GLU A 435 -3.12 -8.16 28.65
N LYS A 436 -3.21 -6.87 28.34
CA LYS A 436 -3.33 -6.41 26.95
C LYS A 436 -2.09 -6.72 26.11
N ILE A 437 -0.89 -6.59 26.69
CA ILE A 437 0.36 -6.98 26.00
C ILE A 437 0.35 -8.49 25.73
N THR A 438 -0.07 -9.28 26.71
CA THR A 438 -0.16 -10.74 26.60
C THR A 438 -1.12 -11.16 25.49
N ILE A 439 -2.33 -10.62 25.49
CA ILE A 439 -3.33 -10.89 24.44
C ILE A 439 -2.77 -10.53 23.06
N GLU A 440 -2.15 -9.36 22.89
CA GLU A 440 -1.59 -8.94 21.61
C GLU A 440 -0.36 -9.78 21.18
N LYS A 441 0.46 -10.27 22.13
CA LYS A 441 1.52 -11.25 21.86
C LYS A 441 0.95 -12.59 21.38
N LEU A 442 -0.10 -13.09 22.03
CA LEU A 442 -0.78 -14.33 21.66
C LEU A 442 -1.47 -14.21 20.29
N LYS A 443 -2.16 -13.10 20.03
CA LYS A 443 -2.74 -12.82 18.69
C LYS A 443 -1.69 -12.83 17.60
N HIS A 444 -0.54 -12.21 17.85
CA HIS A 444 0.57 -12.24 16.91
C HIS A 444 1.13 -13.66 16.73
N PHE A 445 1.28 -14.41 17.82
CA PHE A 445 1.84 -15.75 17.79
C PHE A 445 1.04 -16.70 16.88
N VAL A 446 -0.31 -16.61 16.90
CA VAL A 446 -1.17 -17.44 16.05
C VAL A 446 -1.39 -16.86 14.65
N SER A 447 -1.01 -15.61 14.41
CA SER A 447 -1.27 -14.88 13.18
C SER A 447 -0.49 -15.43 11.97
N LYS A 448 -0.90 -15.01 10.76
CA LYS A 448 -0.21 -15.32 9.50
C LYS A 448 1.27 -14.90 9.49
N GLU A 449 1.61 -13.89 10.27
CA GLU A 449 2.98 -13.35 10.38
C GLU A 449 3.90 -14.21 11.25
N ALA A 450 3.33 -15.13 12.05
CA ALA A 450 4.08 -16.03 12.92
C ALA A 450 3.77 -17.50 12.61
N LEU A 451 2.99 -18.20 13.43
CA LEU A 451 2.70 -19.62 13.22
C LEU A 451 1.60 -19.90 12.20
N ASN A 452 0.77 -18.92 11.89
CA ASN A 452 -0.35 -19.08 10.96
C ASN A 452 -1.23 -20.30 11.29
N ILE A 453 -1.88 -20.28 12.46
CA ILE A 453 -2.79 -21.34 12.89
C ILE A 453 -4.18 -21.05 12.32
N ASP A 454 -4.59 -21.85 11.35
CA ASP A 454 -5.89 -21.68 10.70
C ASP A 454 -7.03 -21.89 11.73
N GLY A 455 -8.08 -21.06 11.64
CA GLY A 455 -9.21 -21.13 12.58
C GLY A 455 -8.93 -20.53 13.97
N PHE A 456 -7.71 -20.06 14.28
CA PHE A 456 -7.38 -19.42 15.55
C PHE A 456 -7.35 -17.88 15.40
N GLY A 457 -8.53 -17.28 15.18
CA GLY A 457 -8.67 -15.84 14.96
C GLY A 457 -8.47 -15.00 16.23
N LYS A 458 -8.33 -13.67 16.05
CA LYS A 458 -8.11 -12.71 17.17
C LYS A 458 -9.18 -12.81 18.27
N LYS A 459 -10.46 -12.95 17.91
CA LYS A 459 -11.57 -13.09 18.87
C LYS A 459 -11.47 -14.37 19.69
N ILE A 460 -11.03 -15.47 19.07
CA ILE A 460 -10.83 -16.74 19.76
C ILE A 460 -9.71 -16.63 20.78
N VAL A 461 -8.61 -15.95 20.45
CA VAL A 461 -7.52 -15.67 21.39
C VAL A 461 -8.03 -14.89 22.60
N GLU A 462 -8.82 -13.81 22.39
CA GLU A 462 -9.42 -13.02 23.46
C GLU A 462 -10.31 -13.87 24.36
N ASN A 463 -11.25 -14.60 23.77
CA ASN A 463 -12.19 -15.46 24.49
C ASN A 463 -11.45 -16.54 25.30
N PHE A 464 -10.48 -17.25 24.70
CA PHE A 464 -9.72 -18.29 25.40
C PHE A 464 -8.81 -17.72 26.49
N TYR A 465 -8.34 -16.49 26.33
CA TYR A 465 -7.60 -15.81 27.40
C TYR A 465 -8.52 -15.46 28.59
N GLU A 466 -9.68 -14.88 28.31
CA GLU A 466 -10.70 -14.56 29.31
C GLU A 466 -11.18 -15.80 30.06
N LEU A 467 -11.39 -16.91 29.34
CA LEU A 467 -11.75 -18.21 29.93
C LEU A 467 -10.57 -18.92 30.61
N LYS A 468 -9.38 -18.29 30.65
CA LYS A 468 -8.15 -18.83 31.25
C LYS A 468 -7.67 -20.16 30.61
N PHE A 469 -8.05 -20.44 29.37
CA PHE A 469 -7.56 -21.60 28.64
C PHE A 469 -6.14 -21.40 28.12
N ILE A 470 -5.75 -20.16 27.85
CA ILE A 470 -4.41 -19.77 27.41
C ILE A 470 -3.95 -18.53 28.20
N LYS A 471 -2.72 -18.55 28.67
CA LYS A 471 -2.01 -17.41 29.26
C LYS A 471 -0.68 -17.17 28.57
N LEU A 472 -0.04 -18.24 28.16
CA LEU A 472 1.27 -18.24 27.50
C LEU A 472 1.19 -18.94 26.12
N PRO A 473 2.10 -18.64 25.18
CA PRO A 473 2.09 -19.27 23.84
C PRO A 473 2.06 -20.80 23.85
N GLN A 474 2.74 -21.44 24.83
CA GLN A 474 2.76 -22.90 24.96
C GLN A 474 1.40 -23.51 25.33
N ASP A 475 0.52 -22.77 25.97
CA ASP A 475 -0.80 -23.24 26.38
C ASP A 475 -1.67 -23.57 25.15
N ILE A 476 -1.43 -22.89 24.04
CA ILE A 476 -2.10 -23.15 22.76
C ILE A 476 -1.91 -24.60 22.31
N PHE A 477 -0.75 -25.19 22.60
CA PHE A 477 -0.44 -26.59 22.27
C PHE A 477 -0.91 -27.61 23.31
N ARG A 478 -1.53 -27.13 24.40
CA ARG A 478 -2.02 -27.93 25.55
C ARG A 478 -3.52 -27.73 25.80
N LEU A 479 -4.24 -27.15 24.85
CA LEU A 479 -5.67 -26.88 24.96
C LEU A 479 -6.48 -28.15 25.23
N ASP A 480 -7.42 -28.05 26.16
CA ASP A 480 -8.42 -29.09 26.44
C ASP A 480 -9.60 -28.97 25.48
N PHE A 481 -9.54 -29.73 24.38
CA PHE A 481 -10.56 -29.69 23.33
C PHE A 481 -11.94 -30.17 23.79
N LYS A 482 -12.02 -31.02 24.86
CA LYS A 482 -13.30 -31.43 25.43
C LYS A 482 -14.01 -30.29 26.14
N LYS A 483 -13.27 -29.37 26.77
CA LYS A 483 -13.84 -28.17 27.36
C LYS A 483 -14.27 -27.16 26.29
N ILE A 484 -13.51 -27.04 25.20
CA ILE A 484 -13.84 -26.12 24.09
C ILE A 484 -15.13 -26.55 23.40
N GLU A 485 -15.34 -27.87 23.21
CA GLU A 485 -16.55 -28.41 22.54
C GLU A 485 -17.84 -28.07 23.29
N LYS A 486 -17.76 -27.79 24.60
CA LYS A 486 -18.91 -27.40 25.43
C LYS A 486 -19.23 -25.90 25.38
N LEU A 487 -18.40 -25.11 24.72
CA LEU A 487 -18.63 -23.66 24.57
C LEU A 487 -19.68 -23.37 23.50
N GLU A 488 -20.48 -22.35 23.73
CA GLU A 488 -21.44 -21.85 22.73
C GLU A 488 -20.71 -21.43 21.44
N GLY A 489 -21.25 -21.86 20.29
CA GLY A 489 -20.66 -21.61 18.98
C GLY A 489 -19.55 -22.58 18.57
N TRP A 490 -19.19 -23.57 19.44
CA TRP A 490 -18.20 -24.61 19.14
C TRP A 490 -18.86 -25.96 18.92
N GLY A 491 -18.91 -26.42 17.67
CA GLY A 491 -19.32 -27.78 17.34
C GLY A 491 -18.11 -28.70 17.16
N ARG A 492 -18.34 -30.00 17.18
CA ARG A 492 -17.32 -31.06 17.03
C ARG A 492 -16.39 -30.83 15.85
N LEU A 493 -16.94 -30.47 14.68
CA LEU A 493 -16.16 -30.21 13.47
C LEU A 493 -15.22 -29.01 13.62
N SER A 494 -15.68 -27.92 14.24
CA SER A 494 -14.85 -26.73 14.49
C SER A 494 -13.69 -27.03 15.43
N VAL A 495 -13.94 -27.85 16.46
CA VAL A 495 -12.93 -28.29 17.42
C VAL A 495 -11.91 -29.22 16.77
N GLU A 496 -12.35 -30.17 15.94
CA GLU A 496 -11.45 -31.06 15.20
C GLU A 496 -10.57 -30.30 14.21
N ASN A 497 -11.13 -29.33 13.48
CA ASN A 497 -10.38 -28.44 12.57
C ASN A 497 -9.32 -27.62 13.32
N LEU A 498 -9.68 -27.03 14.44
CA LEU A 498 -8.75 -26.28 15.28
C LEU A 498 -7.63 -27.17 15.82
N ARG A 499 -7.98 -28.36 16.34
CA ARG A 499 -7.03 -29.36 16.83
C ARG A 499 -6.05 -29.79 15.74
N TYR A 500 -6.55 -30.05 14.54
CA TYR A 500 -5.72 -30.39 13.39
C TYR A 500 -4.75 -29.27 13.04
N ALA A 501 -5.24 -28.02 12.94
CA ALA A 501 -4.43 -26.84 12.63
C ALA A 501 -3.30 -26.62 13.65
N ILE A 502 -3.61 -26.74 14.96
CA ILE A 502 -2.61 -26.61 16.04
C ILE A 502 -1.56 -27.72 15.94
N ASN A 503 -1.97 -28.99 15.79
CA ASN A 503 -1.05 -30.13 15.72
C ASN A 503 -0.13 -30.05 14.49
N LYS A 504 -0.62 -29.60 13.35
CA LYS A 504 0.17 -29.35 12.14
C LYS A 504 1.29 -28.34 12.41
N LYS A 505 1.00 -27.27 13.16
CA LYS A 505 1.99 -26.21 13.47
C LYS A 505 2.91 -26.58 14.64
N LYS A 506 2.47 -27.42 15.55
CA LYS A 506 3.27 -27.92 16.66
C LYS A 506 4.54 -28.61 16.17
N LYS A 507 4.43 -29.51 15.18
CA LYS A 507 5.59 -30.19 14.56
C LYS A 507 6.58 -29.21 13.91
N TYR A 508 6.07 -28.16 13.26
CA TYR A 508 6.89 -27.13 12.63
C TYR A 508 7.62 -26.25 13.65
N PHE A 509 6.95 -25.88 14.73
CA PHE A 509 7.49 -25.06 15.81
C PHE A 509 8.65 -25.77 16.53
N TYR A 510 8.49 -27.04 16.89
CA TYR A 510 9.58 -27.83 17.50
C TYR A 510 10.79 -27.99 16.58
N ARG A 511 10.60 -28.21 15.29
CA ARG A 511 11.70 -28.24 14.32
C ARG A 511 12.46 -26.92 14.25
N LYS A 512 11.78 -25.77 14.32
CA LYS A 512 12.45 -24.45 14.31
C LYS A 512 13.21 -24.17 15.59
N ILE A 513 12.67 -24.55 16.75
CA ILE A 513 13.38 -24.39 18.04
C ILE A 513 14.62 -25.26 18.05
N ASP A 514 14.54 -26.52 17.62
CA ASP A 514 15.68 -27.43 17.56
C ASP A 514 16.79 -26.89 16.62
N LEU A 515 16.40 -26.36 15.48
CA LEU A 515 17.33 -25.71 14.54
C LEU A 515 17.99 -24.45 15.14
N PHE A 516 17.23 -23.64 15.87
CA PHE A 516 17.72 -22.42 16.49
C PHE A 516 18.65 -22.72 17.68
N THR A 517 18.32 -23.74 18.52
CA THR A 517 19.17 -24.18 19.62
C THR A 517 20.48 -24.82 19.11
N ARG A 518 20.42 -25.58 18.04
CA ARG A 518 21.63 -26.14 17.38
C ARG A 518 22.49 -25.03 16.78
N TYR A 519 21.89 -23.99 16.18
CA TYR A 519 22.60 -22.84 15.61
C TYR A 519 23.27 -21.98 16.71
N GLN A 520 22.58 -21.73 17.82
CA GLN A 520 23.17 -21.06 18.98
C GLN A 520 24.30 -21.88 19.61
N ALA A 521 24.11 -23.19 19.79
CA ALA A 521 25.14 -24.06 20.32
C ALA A 521 26.38 -24.13 19.40
N TYR A 522 26.17 -24.10 18.08
CA TYR A 522 27.26 -24.01 17.10
C TYR A 522 28.00 -22.67 17.21
N TRP A 523 27.29 -21.54 17.38
CA TRP A 523 27.88 -20.22 17.52
C TRP A 523 28.65 -20.04 18.82
N PHE A 524 28.13 -20.60 19.93
CA PHE A 524 28.85 -20.63 21.21
C PHE A 524 30.09 -21.53 21.17
N ARG A 525 30.08 -22.65 20.45
CA ARG A 525 31.26 -23.47 20.24
C ARG A 525 32.30 -22.74 19.38
N LYS A 526 31.90 -22.10 18.32
CA LYS A 526 32.78 -21.33 17.43
C LYS A 526 33.44 -20.17 18.16
N ARG A 527 32.73 -19.41 19.00
CA ARG A 527 33.32 -18.38 19.85
C ARG A 527 34.34 -18.91 20.87
N LYS A 528 34.14 -20.11 21.41
CA LYS A 528 35.12 -20.73 22.32
C LYS A 528 36.39 -21.21 21.61
N THR A 529 36.32 -21.56 20.33
CA THR A 529 37.48 -21.94 19.51
C THR A 529 38.27 -20.72 19.05
N ASP A 530 37.61 -19.60 18.73
CA ASP A 530 38.26 -18.36 18.28
C ASP A 530 39.00 -17.61 19.45
N PHE A 531 38.65 -17.88 20.71
CA PHE A 531 39.34 -17.37 21.90
C PHE A 531 40.56 -18.22 22.37
N LYS A 532 40.86 -19.34 21.70
CA LYS A 532 42.03 -20.17 22.00
C LYS A 532 43.23 -19.95 21.06
N ILE A 533 43.15 -18.94 20.17
CA ILE A 533 44.18 -18.60 19.18
C ILE A 533 44.66 -17.14 19.39
N PHE A 534 44.60 -16.63 20.63
CA PHE A 534 45.31 -15.41 21.01
C PHE A 534 45.95 -15.61 22.39
#